data_45f031212521307b19ad0a90c4c94ce8
#
_entry.id   45f031212521307b19ad0a90c4c94ce8
#
_cell.length_a   1.000
_cell.length_b   1.000
_cell.length_c   1.000
_cell.angle_alpha   90.00
_cell.angle_beta   90.00
_cell.angle_gamma   90.00
#
_symmetry.space_group_name_H-M   'P 1'
#
loop_
_entity.id
_entity.type
_entity.pdbx_description
1 polymer ?
#
loop_
_entity_poly.entity_id
_entity_poly.type
_entity_poly.pdbx_seq_one_letter_code
_entity_poly.pdbx_strand_id
1 'polypeptide(L)'
;MRIAIDARELSGRPTGVGRYMTGLLREWTRPEQRHGHEFLLYSHRSVENSASGSVRTLPGTGGTFWEQRTLPAALAADAVDVLFSPAYSTPLFTAVPRVVALHDISFAARPEWFSWREGLRRRVLARRAAAVSRRVLTISQFSKGEIVSRFGIDPAKIAVIPPGIDSPIPAAGEADPPHLRLQKGEHLLYVGSIFNRRHIPDLIAAFTQVAARHEDAWLHLVGDNRTHPFEDVTARIEASPVARRIVWHQYAPDEALRALYRQARGFVFLSEYEGLGLTPLEALSAGIPSLLLDTAVARESCGDAACYVPLGSIGAIATAIERLLYDDSARRTLAAAAPATLARYDWATAARDTLALLEAAR
;
A
#
# COMPACT_ATOMS: atom_id res chain seq x y z
N MET A 1 8.85 -10.20 -26.29
CA MET A 1 9.81 -10.59 -25.24
C MET A 1 9.20 -11.62 -24.30
N ARG A 2 10.04 -12.48 -23.70
CA ARG A 2 9.69 -13.27 -22.53
C ARG A 2 10.02 -12.51 -21.26
N ILE A 3 9.01 -12.10 -20.53
CA ILE A 3 9.13 -11.33 -19.30
C ILE A 3 8.89 -12.29 -18.14
N ALA A 4 9.94 -12.53 -17.35
CA ALA A 4 9.81 -13.26 -16.11
C ALA A 4 9.34 -12.35 -14.99
N ILE A 5 8.45 -12.85 -14.15
CA ILE A 5 7.91 -12.13 -13.00
C ILE A 5 8.11 -12.99 -11.75
N ASP A 6 8.75 -12.44 -10.74
CA ASP A 6 8.75 -13.06 -9.40
C ASP A 6 7.38 -12.89 -8.77
N ALA A 7 6.58 -13.95 -8.83
CA ALA A 7 5.17 -13.95 -8.44
C ALA A 7 4.92 -14.48 -7.01
N ARG A 8 5.95 -14.54 -6.14
CA ARG A 8 5.82 -15.03 -4.77
C ARG A 8 4.76 -14.28 -3.96
N GLU A 9 4.64 -12.97 -4.18
CA GLU A 9 3.66 -12.10 -3.49
C GLU A 9 2.19 -12.31 -3.94
N LEU A 10 1.97 -13.10 -4.97
CA LEU A 10 0.64 -13.51 -5.42
C LEU A 10 0.16 -14.82 -4.77
N SER A 11 1.05 -15.51 -4.05
CA SER A 11 0.70 -16.74 -3.35
C SER A 11 0.07 -16.43 -1.99
N GLY A 12 -1.13 -16.95 -1.72
CA GLY A 12 -1.86 -16.71 -0.47
C GLY A 12 -2.68 -15.41 -0.49
N ARG A 13 -2.86 -14.78 0.67
CA ARG A 13 -3.62 -13.51 0.75
C ARG A 13 -2.76 -12.34 0.25
N PRO A 14 -3.21 -11.60 -0.77
CA PRO A 14 -2.43 -10.51 -1.34
C PRO A 14 -2.18 -9.39 -0.32
N THR A 15 -0.90 -9.03 -0.14
CA THR A 15 -0.47 -7.82 0.57
C THR A 15 -0.50 -6.60 -0.36
N GLY A 16 0.03 -5.46 0.05
CA GLY A 16 0.15 -4.27 -0.80
C GLY A 16 0.90 -4.55 -2.12
N VAL A 17 2.02 -5.30 -2.07
CA VAL A 17 2.77 -5.70 -3.27
C VAL A 17 1.97 -6.68 -4.12
N GLY A 18 1.26 -7.63 -3.50
CA GLY A 18 0.37 -8.56 -4.20
C GLY A 18 -0.76 -7.83 -4.95
N ARG A 19 -1.40 -6.83 -4.33
CA ARG A 19 -2.41 -5.98 -4.97
C ARG A 19 -1.83 -5.18 -6.14
N TYR A 20 -0.64 -4.60 -5.96
CA TYR A 20 0.09 -3.92 -7.03
C TYR A 20 0.32 -4.86 -8.23
N MET A 21 0.80 -6.07 -7.99
CA MET A 21 1.00 -7.06 -9.04
C MET A 21 -0.30 -7.49 -9.71
N THR A 22 -1.37 -7.70 -8.93
CA THR A 22 -2.69 -8.04 -9.47
C THR A 22 -3.21 -6.94 -10.40
N GLY A 23 -3.03 -5.67 -10.02
CA GLY A 23 -3.41 -4.54 -10.87
C GLY A 23 -2.66 -4.50 -12.19
N LEU A 24 -1.33 -4.64 -12.17
CA LEU A 24 -0.53 -4.70 -13.40
C LEU A 24 -0.91 -5.90 -14.29
N LEU A 25 -1.02 -7.09 -13.69
CA LEU A 25 -1.38 -8.31 -14.43
C LEU A 25 -2.77 -8.20 -15.05
N ARG A 26 -3.74 -7.61 -14.37
CA ARG A 26 -5.08 -7.35 -14.92
C ARG A 26 -5.00 -6.51 -16.21
N GLU A 27 -4.20 -5.45 -16.22
CA GLU A 27 -4.01 -4.63 -17.41
C GLU A 27 -3.27 -5.39 -18.52
N TRP A 28 -2.23 -6.16 -18.18
CA TRP A 28 -1.47 -6.96 -19.15
C TRP A 28 -2.24 -8.17 -19.72
N THR A 29 -3.43 -8.51 -19.18
CA THR A 29 -4.35 -9.47 -19.86
C THR A 29 -5.01 -8.86 -21.08
N ARG A 30 -5.13 -7.52 -21.14
CA ARG A 30 -5.77 -6.84 -22.26
C ARG A 30 -4.86 -6.89 -23.50
N PRO A 31 -5.37 -7.30 -24.67
CA PRO A 31 -4.55 -7.45 -25.89
C PRO A 31 -3.78 -6.17 -26.26
N GLU A 32 -4.41 -5.01 -26.09
CA GLU A 32 -3.84 -3.69 -26.38
C GLU A 32 -2.69 -3.31 -25.44
N GLN A 33 -2.64 -3.87 -24.24
CA GLN A 33 -1.57 -3.61 -23.26
C GLN A 33 -0.45 -4.68 -23.32
N ARG A 34 -0.76 -5.87 -23.85
CA ARG A 34 0.18 -6.99 -23.85
C ARG A 34 1.32 -6.84 -24.86
N HIS A 35 1.15 -6.09 -25.93
CA HIS A 35 2.14 -5.83 -26.97
C HIS A 35 2.87 -7.08 -27.50
N GLY A 36 2.22 -8.25 -27.49
CA GLY A 36 2.83 -9.52 -27.93
C GLY A 36 3.88 -10.10 -26.97
N HIS A 37 3.97 -9.62 -25.72
CA HIS A 37 4.86 -10.19 -24.72
C HIS A 37 4.31 -11.50 -24.15
N GLU A 38 5.24 -12.40 -23.78
CA GLU A 38 4.96 -13.63 -23.04
C GLU A 38 5.36 -13.40 -21.58
N PHE A 39 4.41 -13.59 -20.64
CA PHE A 39 4.65 -13.47 -19.21
C PHE A 39 4.82 -14.83 -18.57
N LEU A 40 5.93 -15.04 -17.84
CA LEU A 40 6.25 -16.25 -17.09
C LEU A 40 6.27 -15.89 -15.60
N LEU A 41 5.30 -16.38 -14.85
CA LEU A 41 5.13 -16.10 -13.42
C LEU A 41 5.82 -17.20 -12.60
N TYR A 42 6.87 -16.88 -11.88
CA TYR A 42 7.63 -17.81 -11.05
C TYR A 42 7.22 -17.72 -9.58
N SER A 43 6.80 -18.84 -9.00
CA SER A 43 6.45 -18.93 -7.59
C SER A 43 6.88 -20.28 -7.00
N HIS A 44 6.98 -20.37 -5.68
CA HIS A 44 7.21 -21.61 -4.95
C HIS A 44 5.91 -22.34 -4.55
N ARG A 45 4.77 -21.69 -4.78
CA ARG A 45 3.41 -22.20 -4.51
C ARG A 45 2.52 -21.89 -5.70
N SER A 46 1.35 -22.53 -5.75
CA SER A 46 0.30 -22.19 -6.72
C SER A 46 -0.09 -20.72 -6.58
N VAL A 47 -0.28 -20.07 -7.73
CA VAL A 47 -0.81 -18.71 -7.83
C VAL A 47 -2.21 -18.82 -8.41
N GLU A 48 -3.19 -18.35 -7.65
CA GLU A 48 -4.57 -18.24 -8.11
C GLU A 48 -4.69 -17.03 -9.05
N ASN A 49 -5.60 -17.12 -10.07
CA ASN A 49 -5.83 -16.05 -11.07
C ASN A 49 -4.62 -15.71 -11.99
N SER A 50 -4.04 -16.72 -12.59
CA SER A 50 -2.95 -16.58 -13.57
C SER A 50 -3.40 -16.25 -15.01
N ALA A 51 -4.52 -15.59 -15.20
CA ALA A 51 -5.06 -15.26 -16.54
C ALA A 51 -4.06 -14.52 -17.45
N SER A 52 -3.05 -13.86 -16.88
CA SER A 52 -2.11 -13.01 -17.60
C SER A 52 -0.86 -13.72 -18.11
N GLY A 53 -0.55 -14.95 -17.67
CA GLY A 53 0.70 -15.61 -18.04
C GLY A 53 0.78 -17.06 -17.62
N SER A 54 1.86 -17.74 -18.07
CA SER A 54 2.16 -19.12 -17.70
C SER A 54 2.80 -19.18 -16.31
N VAL A 55 2.17 -19.89 -15.37
CA VAL A 55 2.73 -20.09 -14.03
C VAL A 55 3.77 -21.21 -14.03
N ARG A 56 4.94 -20.92 -13.47
CA ARG A 56 6.04 -21.85 -13.23
C ARG A 56 6.19 -22.07 -11.72
N THR A 57 5.63 -23.14 -11.20
CA THR A 57 5.85 -23.50 -9.79
C THR A 57 7.19 -24.20 -9.65
N LEU A 58 8.11 -23.58 -8.92
CA LEU A 58 9.46 -24.11 -8.67
C LEU A 58 9.58 -24.68 -7.26
N PRO A 59 10.30 -25.76 -7.05
CA PRO A 59 10.48 -26.38 -5.74
C PRO A 59 11.22 -25.44 -4.77
N GLY A 60 10.86 -25.49 -3.47
CA GLY A 60 11.51 -24.76 -2.40
C GLY A 60 10.55 -23.97 -1.51
N THR A 61 11.10 -23.19 -0.58
CA THR A 61 10.34 -22.45 0.44
C THR A 61 10.02 -21.00 0.05
N GLY A 62 10.44 -20.53 -1.14
CA GLY A 62 10.27 -19.15 -1.56
C GLY A 62 11.19 -18.13 -0.85
N GLY A 63 12.11 -18.61 0.00
CA GLY A 63 13.06 -17.76 0.71
C GLY A 63 14.30 -17.38 -0.11
N THR A 64 15.33 -16.83 0.55
CA THR A 64 16.56 -16.32 -0.09
C THR A 64 17.26 -17.39 -0.94
N PHE A 65 17.31 -18.65 -0.51
CA PHE A 65 17.92 -19.73 -1.30
C PHE A 65 17.18 -19.95 -2.62
N TRP A 66 15.84 -19.99 -2.57
CA TRP A 66 15.00 -20.12 -3.76
C TRP A 66 15.26 -18.95 -4.75
N GLU A 67 15.27 -17.72 -4.25
CA GLU A 67 15.53 -16.53 -5.06
C GLU A 67 16.94 -16.52 -5.67
N GLN A 68 17.95 -16.95 -4.92
CA GLN A 68 19.36 -16.82 -5.35
C GLN A 68 19.90 -18.03 -6.12
N ARG A 69 19.19 -19.17 -6.12
CA ARG A 69 19.63 -20.42 -6.78
C ARG A 69 18.58 -21.03 -7.68
N THR A 70 17.38 -21.30 -7.15
CA THR A 70 16.32 -21.98 -7.90
C THR A 70 15.76 -21.09 -9.03
N LEU A 71 15.44 -19.85 -8.72
CA LEU A 71 14.92 -18.90 -9.72
C LEU A 71 15.92 -18.64 -10.85
N PRO A 72 17.20 -18.30 -10.61
CA PRO A 72 18.16 -18.07 -11.71
C PRO A 72 18.32 -19.26 -12.66
N ALA A 73 18.31 -20.47 -12.15
CA ALA A 73 18.41 -21.69 -12.98
C ALA A 73 17.20 -21.83 -13.91
N ALA A 74 15.99 -21.55 -13.41
CA ALA A 74 14.75 -21.59 -14.20
C ALA A 74 14.73 -20.45 -15.26
N LEU A 75 15.17 -19.24 -14.88
CA LEU A 75 15.27 -18.11 -15.82
C LEU A 75 16.17 -18.42 -17.01
N ALA A 76 17.31 -19.08 -16.75
CA ALA A 76 18.26 -19.48 -17.80
C ALA A 76 17.66 -20.58 -18.71
N ALA A 77 16.98 -21.58 -18.11
CA ALA A 77 16.36 -22.67 -18.85
C ALA A 77 15.21 -22.22 -19.76
N ASP A 78 14.44 -21.24 -19.29
CA ASP A 78 13.30 -20.68 -20.04
C ASP A 78 13.70 -19.57 -21.03
N ALA A 79 14.99 -19.23 -21.14
CA ALA A 79 15.55 -18.20 -22.04
C ALA A 79 14.77 -16.87 -21.95
N VAL A 80 14.57 -16.36 -20.75
CA VAL A 80 13.84 -15.10 -20.53
C VAL A 80 14.68 -13.88 -20.90
N ASP A 81 14.04 -12.85 -21.44
CA ASP A 81 14.70 -11.61 -21.88
C ASP A 81 14.95 -10.64 -20.71
N VAL A 82 14.02 -10.56 -19.75
CA VAL A 82 14.09 -9.66 -18.60
C VAL A 82 13.33 -10.23 -17.40
N LEU A 83 13.84 -9.97 -16.20
CA LEU A 83 13.17 -10.33 -14.93
C LEU A 83 12.59 -9.08 -14.28
N PHE A 84 11.31 -9.11 -13.89
CA PHE A 84 10.68 -8.16 -13.00
C PHE A 84 10.58 -8.75 -11.58
N SER A 85 11.20 -8.08 -10.62
CA SER A 85 11.17 -8.42 -9.19
C SER A 85 10.39 -7.35 -8.43
N PRO A 86 9.10 -7.57 -8.10
CA PRO A 86 8.23 -6.52 -7.56
C PRO A 86 8.41 -6.24 -6.06
N ALA A 87 9.23 -7.04 -5.34
CA ALA A 87 9.27 -7.05 -3.88
C ALA A 87 10.70 -6.93 -3.31
N TYR A 88 11.31 -5.74 -3.41
CA TYR A 88 12.54 -5.31 -2.71
C TYR A 88 13.81 -6.14 -2.97
N SER A 89 13.75 -7.36 -3.45
CA SER A 89 14.90 -8.22 -3.71
C SER A 89 14.84 -8.84 -5.09
N THR A 90 15.99 -9.31 -5.57
CA THR A 90 16.14 -9.95 -6.89
C THR A 90 17.34 -10.92 -6.82
N PRO A 91 17.42 -11.92 -7.70
CA PRO A 91 18.65 -12.71 -7.83
C PRO A 91 19.85 -11.80 -8.07
N LEU A 92 20.89 -11.94 -7.25
CA LEU A 92 22.10 -11.12 -7.35
C LEU A 92 23.04 -11.63 -8.45
N PHE A 93 23.02 -12.93 -8.71
CA PHE A 93 23.91 -13.61 -9.66
C PHE A 93 23.09 -14.27 -10.78
N THR A 94 22.76 -13.52 -11.82
CA THR A 94 22.13 -14.01 -13.05
C THR A 94 22.57 -13.12 -14.22
N ALA A 95 22.69 -13.71 -15.41
CA ALA A 95 22.94 -12.96 -16.63
C ALA A 95 21.70 -12.22 -17.16
N VAL A 96 20.51 -12.64 -16.71
CA VAL A 96 19.25 -12.02 -17.14
C VAL A 96 19.16 -10.59 -16.63
N PRO A 97 18.91 -9.59 -17.51
CA PRO A 97 18.61 -8.23 -17.12
C PRO A 97 17.41 -8.18 -16.17
N ARG A 98 17.43 -7.28 -15.19
CA ARG A 98 16.39 -7.23 -14.17
C ARG A 98 15.98 -5.82 -13.82
N VAL A 99 14.70 -5.68 -13.51
CA VAL A 99 14.07 -4.50 -12.91
C VAL A 99 13.56 -4.90 -11.54
N VAL A 100 13.95 -4.15 -10.50
CA VAL A 100 13.47 -4.35 -9.14
C VAL A 100 12.56 -3.20 -8.72
N ALA A 101 11.42 -3.52 -8.11
CA ALA A 101 10.58 -2.50 -7.50
C ALA A 101 10.91 -2.35 -6.00
N LEU A 102 11.12 -1.10 -5.60
CA LEU A 102 11.30 -0.68 -4.21
C LEU A 102 10.18 0.31 -3.87
N HIS A 103 9.08 -0.20 -3.30
CA HIS A 103 7.89 0.61 -2.98
C HIS A 103 8.13 1.60 -1.85
N ASP A 104 8.85 1.16 -0.81
CA ASP A 104 9.37 1.97 0.28
C ASP A 104 10.71 1.40 0.77
N ILE A 105 11.43 2.14 1.57
CA ILE A 105 12.62 1.65 2.25
C ILE A 105 12.59 2.01 3.74
N SER A 106 11.41 1.90 4.37
CA SER A 106 11.22 2.19 5.81
C SER A 106 12.23 1.47 6.69
N PHE A 107 12.61 0.23 6.36
CA PHE A 107 13.65 -0.54 7.04
C PHE A 107 15.06 0.08 6.98
N ALA A 108 15.29 1.00 6.06
CA ALA A 108 16.53 1.77 5.98
C ALA A 108 16.37 3.18 6.54
N ALA A 109 15.17 3.77 6.41
CA ALA A 109 14.85 5.11 6.88
C ALA A 109 14.66 5.15 8.40
N ARG A 110 14.05 4.12 8.97
CA ARG A 110 13.64 3.99 10.36
C ARG A 110 13.98 2.58 10.89
N PRO A 111 15.29 2.27 11.09
CA PRO A 111 15.71 0.93 11.51
C PRO A 111 15.10 0.50 12.85
N GLU A 112 14.76 1.45 13.72
CA GLU A 112 14.14 1.24 15.04
C GLU A 112 12.76 0.56 14.98
N TRP A 113 12.10 0.55 13.82
CA TRP A 113 10.80 -0.12 13.63
C TRP A 113 10.92 -1.61 13.31
N PHE A 114 12.14 -2.10 13.19
CA PHE A 114 12.42 -3.48 12.78
C PHE A 114 13.37 -4.16 13.76
N SER A 115 13.26 -5.48 13.91
CA SER A 115 14.31 -6.22 14.60
C SER A 115 15.64 -6.01 13.85
N TRP A 116 16.74 -5.87 14.59
CA TRP A 116 18.03 -5.48 14.00
C TRP A 116 18.52 -6.43 12.89
N ARG A 117 18.28 -7.74 13.06
CA ARG A 117 18.67 -8.77 12.07
C ARG A 117 17.86 -8.65 10.80
N GLU A 118 16.55 -8.49 10.92
CA GLU A 118 15.68 -8.36 9.76
C GLU A 118 15.86 -7.03 9.04
N GLY A 119 15.95 -5.93 9.77
CA GLY A 119 16.23 -4.61 9.22
C GLY A 119 17.56 -4.56 8.48
N LEU A 120 18.63 -5.14 9.05
CA LEU A 120 19.94 -5.23 8.40
C LEU A 120 19.86 -6.09 7.11
N ARG A 121 19.24 -7.28 7.20
CA ARG A 121 19.07 -8.17 6.03
C ARG A 121 18.32 -7.50 4.91
N ARG A 122 17.17 -6.87 5.20
CA ARG A 122 16.36 -6.15 4.19
C ARG A 122 17.14 -5.02 3.56
N ARG A 123 17.83 -4.21 4.35
CA ARG A 123 18.65 -3.08 3.89
C ARG A 123 19.77 -3.53 2.94
N VAL A 124 20.51 -4.58 3.32
CA VAL A 124 21.60 -5.09 2.49
C VAL A 124 21.09 -5.69 1.19
N LEU A 125 20.03 -6.52 1.24
CA LEU A 125 19.46 -7.16 0.06
C LEU A 125 18.83 -6.14 -0.89
N ALA A 126 18.02 -5.19 -0.40
CA ALA A 126 17.39 -4.18 -1.24
C ALA A 126 18.42 -3.24 -1.89
N ARG A 127 19.44 -2.80 -1.13
CA ARG A 127 20.53 -1.98 -1.69
C ARG A 127 21.29 -2.72 -2.78
N ARG A 128 21.63 -4.00 -2.57
CA ARG A 128 22.30 -4.82 -3.58
C ARG A 128 21.41 -5.09 -4.79
N ALA A 129 20.14 -5.40 -4.57
CA ALA A 129 19.15 -5.58 -5.63
C ALA A 129 19.07 -4.33 -6.52
N ALA A 130 18.96 -3.15 -5.92
CA ALA A 130 18.97 -1.88 -6.64
C ALA A 130 20.26 -1.66 -7.40
N ALA A 131 21.41 -1.96 -6.79
CA ALA A 131 22.72 -1.78 -7.42
C ALA A 131 22.92 -2.66 -8.66
N VAL A 132 22.54 -3.95 -8.60
CA VAL A 132 22.74 -4.91 -9.71
C VAL A 132 21.65 -4.89 -10.77
N SER A 133 20.48 -4.31 -10.49
CA SER A 133 19.38 -4.19 -11.48
C SER A 133 19.71 -3.16 -12.56
N ARG A 134 19.24 -3.37 -13.78
CA ARG A 134 19.35 -2.40 -14.87
C ARG A 134 18.55 -1.13 -14.57
N ARG A 135 17.35 -1.30 -14.04
CA ARG A 135 16.44 -0.23 -13.63
C ARG A 135 15.85 -0.56 -12.25
N VAL A 136 15.49 0.50 -11.54
CA VAL A 136 14.75 0.44 -10.29
C VAL A 136 13.41 1.13 -10.52
N LEU A 137 12.33 0.49 -10.13
CA LEU A 137 10.99 1.07 -10.11
C LEU A 137 10.65 1.49 -8.68
N THR A 138 10.06 2.65 -8.50
CA THR A 138 9.45 3.08 -7.24
C THR A 138 8.13 3.78 -7.52
N ILE A 139 7.33 4.04 -6.47
CA ILE A 139 5.93 4.46 -6.62
C ILE A 139 5.68 5.94 -6.29
N SER A 140 6.69 6.66 -5.81
CA SER A 140 6.60 8.09 -5.49
C SER A 140 7.95 8.80 -5.65
N GLN A 141 7.93 10.12 -5.80
CA GLN A 141 9.14 10.94 -5.79
C GLN A 141 9.80 10.92 -4.40
N PHE A 142 8.99 10.88 -3.34
CA PHE A 142 9.47 10.70 -1.98
C PHE A 142 10.33 9.43 -1.86
N SER A 143 9.80 8.27 -2.28
CA SER A 143 10.54 7.00 -2.25
C SER A 143 11.79 7.05 -3.14
N LYS A 144 11.75 7.71 -4.30
CA LYS A 144 12.94 7.94 -5.13
C LYS A 144 14.00 8.72 -4.39
N GLY A 145 13.64 9.82 -3.73
CA GLY A 145 14.55 10.64 -2.93
C GLY A 145 15.21 9.82 -1.80
N GLU A 146 14.42 9.01 -1.09
CA GLU A 146 14.90 8.10 -0.06
C GLU A 146 15.89 7.06 -0.60
N ILE A 147 15.61 6.43 -1.74
CA ILE A 147 16.47 5.43 -2.39
C ILE A 147 17.80 6.08 -2.81
N VAL A 148 17.76 7.26 -3.42
CA VAL A 148 18.96 8.00 -3.83
C VAL A 148 19.81 8.34 -2.59
N SER A 149 19.22 8.96 -1.59
CA SER A 149 19.95 9.46 -0.43
C SER A 149 20.53 8.36 0.45
N ARG A 150 19.80 7.26 0.66
CA ARG A 150 20.20 6.20 1.61
C ARG A 150 20.98 5.06 0.97
N PHE A 151 20.68 4.73 -0.29
CA PHE A 151 21.36 3.62 -0.98
C PHE A 151 22.44 4.08 -1.94
N GLY A 152 22.50 5.37 -2.29
CA GLY A 152 23.46 5.94 -3.24
C GLY A 152 23.22 5.44 -4.68
N ILE A 153 21.96 5.16 -5.03
CA ILE A 153 21.60 4.73 -6.39
C ILE A 153 21.46 5.95 -7.29
N ASP A 154 22.04 5.87 -8.49
CA ASP A 154 21.91 6.91 -9.50
C ASP A 154 20.44 7.23 -9.78
N PRO A 155 19.98 8.48 -9.62
CA PRO A 155 18.59 8.88 -9.89
C PRO A 155 18.13 8.61 -11.32
N ALA A 156 19.05 8.57 -12.31
CA ALA A 156 18.74 8.22 -13.70
C ALA A 156 18.34 6.74 -13.87
N LYS A 157 18.73 5.88 -12.94
CA LYS A 157 18.38 4.47 -12.88
C LYS A 157 16.98 4.22 -12.31
N ILE A 158 16.39 5.21 -11.61
CA ILE A 158 15.16 5.07 -10.86
C ILE A 158 13.99 5.71 -11.61
N ALA A 159 13.05 4.89 -12.05
CA ALA A 159 11.78 5.32 -12.60
C ALA A 159 10.73 5.43 -11.48
N VAL A 160 9.93 6.49 -11.49
CA VAL A 160 8.78 6.67 -10.59
C VAL A 160 7.52 6.37 -11.39
N ILE A 161 6.84 5.26 -11.04
CA ILE A 161 5.62 4.80 -11.69
C ILE A 161 4.58 4.54 -10.59
N PRO A 162 3.69 5.51 -10.31
CA PRO A 162 2.62 5.32 -9.35
C PRO A 162 1.69 4.17 -9.78
N PRO A 163 1.17 3.36 -8.85
CA PRO A 163 0.15 2.36 -9.17
C PRO A 163 -1.18 3.02 -9.49
N GLY A 164 -2.08 2.28 -10.12
CA GLY A 164 -3.49 2.64 -10.16
C GLY A 164 -4.16 2.46 -8.80
N ILE A 165 -5.29 3.11 -8.63
CA ILE A 165 -6.15 2.97 -7.44
C ILE A 165 -7.51 2.46 -7.89
N ASP A 166 -7.93 1.35 -7.30
CA ASP A 166 -9.30 0.85 -7.43
C ASP A 166 -10.15 1.41 -6.28
N SER A 167 -11.38 1.79 -6.59
CA SER A 167 -12.31 2.17 -5.51
C SER A 167 -12.65 0.92 -4.67
N PRO A 168 -12.60 1.02 -3.35
CA PRO A 168 -13.05 -0.06 -2.48
C PRO A 168 -14.58 -0.27 -2.56
N ILE A 169 -15.31 0.70 -3.13
CA ILE A 169 -16.75 0.64 -3.35
C ILE A 169 -16.99 0.35 -4.83
N PRO A 170 -17.63 -0.79 -5.21
CA PRO A 170 -18.03 -1.05 -6.59
C PRO A 170 -18.99 0.03 -7.10
N ALA A 171 -18.98 0.26 -8.41
CA ALA A 171 -19.99 1.12 -9.05
C ALA A 171 -21.40 0.62 -8.71
N ALA A 172 -22.32 1.54 -8.47
CA ALA A 172 -23.64 1.37 -7.88
C ALA A 172 -24.39 0.08 -8.25
N GLY A 173 -24.99 -0.59 -7.27
CA GLY A 173 -25.91 -1.71 -7.45
C GLY A 173 -26.08 -2.67 -6.27
N GLU A 174 -25.10 -2.81 -5.40
CA GLU A 174 -25.19 -3.75 -4.28
C GLU A 174 -25.59 -3.00 -3.00
N ALA A 175 -26.78 -3.25 -2.47
CA ALA A 175 -27.17 -2.80 -1.14
C ALA A 175 -26.38 -3.56 -0.07
N ASP A 176 -25.99 -2.86 1.00
CA ASP A 176 -25.35 -3.51 2.14
C ASP A 176 -26.30 -4.55 2.74
N PRO A 177 -25.82 -5.76 3.05
CA PRO A 177 -26.58 -6.71 3.82
C PRO A 177 -27.04 -6.08 5.13
N PRO A 178 -28.29 -6.31 5.57
CA PRO A 178 -28.84 -5.67 6.77
C PRO A 178 -27.99 -5.86 8.03
N HIS A 179 -27.28 -6.98 8.14
CA HIS A 179 -26.40 -7.29 9.28
C HIS A 179 -25.07 -6.53 9.29
N LEU A 180 -24.74 -5.82 8.19
CA LEU A 180 -23.55 -4.97 8.08
C LEU A 180 -23.85 -3.47 8.24
N ARG A 181 -25.08 -3.13 8.59
CA ARG A 181 -25.42 -1.72 8.90
C ARG A 181 -24.79 -1.31 10.22
N LEU A 182 -24.04 -0.23 10.17
CA LEU A 182 -23.48 0.41 11.37
C LEU A 182 -24.58 1.07 12.20
N GLN A 183 -24.28 1.40 13.44
CA GLN A 183 -25.14 2.21 14.29
C GLN A 183 -25.42 3.57 13.64
N LYS A 184 -26.50 4.23 14.04
CA LYS A 184 -26.76 5.60 13.60
C LYS A 184 -25.67 6.52 14.15
N GLY A 185 -25.11 7.37 13.31
CA GLY A 185 -24.10 8.33 13.73
C GLY A 185 -23.09 8.68 12.64
N GLU A 186 -22.07 9.41 13.03
CA GLU A 186 -20.99 9.87 12.19
C GLU A 186 -19.75 8.96 12.35
N HIS A 187 -19.34 8.28 11.31
CA HIS A 187 -18.32 7.25 11.36
C HIS A 187 -16.98 7.74 10.82
N LEU A 188 -15.94 7.65 11.66
CA LEU A 188 -14.54 7.80 11.31
C LEU A 188 -13.93 6.43 11.05
N LEU A 189 -13.23 6.27 9.92
CA LEU A 189 -12.65 5.01 9.50
C LEU A 189 -11.13 5.08 9.43
N TYR A 190 -10.47 4.06 9.96
CA TYR A 190 -9.07 3.74 9.74
C TYR A 190 -8.96 2.35 9.10
N VAL A 191 -8.16 2.19 8.04
CA VAL A 191 -7.89 0.89 7.41
C VAL A 191 -6.41 0.69 7.19
N GLY A 192 -5.88 -0.41 7.69
CA GLY A 192 -4.50 -0.84 7.49
C GLY A 192 -3.91 -1.54 8.71
N SER A 193 -2.87 -2.38 8.52
CA SER A 193 -2.17 -3.00 9.65
C SER A 193 -1.70 -1.95 10.65
N ILE A 194 -1.86 -2.21 11.92
CA ILE A 194 -1.47 -1.27 12.98
C ILE A 194 0.03 -1.43 13.25
N PHE A 195 0.80 -0.40 12.91
CA PHE A 195 2.21 -0.24 13.24
C PHE A 195 2.40 0.97 14.15
N ASN A 196 3.45 1.02 14.97
CA ASN A 196 3.74 2.14 15.87
C ASN A 196 3.77 3.49 15.12
N ARG A 197 4.34 3.52 13.89
CA ARG A 197 4.40 4.71 13.04
C ARG A 197 3.04 5.25 12.58
N ARG A 198 1.93 4.55 12.88
CA ARG A 198 0.56 4.93 12.51
C ARG A 198 -0.25 5.55 13.65
N HIS A 199 0.39 5.75 14.81
CA HIS A 199 -0.10 6.55 15.94
C HIS A 199 -1.54 6.25 16.35
N ILE A 200 -1.92 4.96 16.43
CA ILE A 200 -3.25 4.56 16.88
C ILE A 200 -3.55 5.03 18.31
N PRO A 201 -2.61 5.05 19.26
CA PRO A 201 -2.85 5.66 20.58
C PRO A 201 -3.26 7.14 20.51
N ASP A 202 -2.59 7.94 19.65
CA ASP A 202 -2.92 9.36 19.48
C ASP A 202 -4.29 9.53 18.81
N LEU A 203 -4.62 8.67 17.86
CA LEU A 203 -5.94 8.65 17.23
C LEU A 203 -7.05 8.36 18.25
N ILE A 204 -6.86 7.35 19.11
CA ILE A 204 -7.82 7.01 20.17
C ILE A 204 -7.99 8.19 21.14
N ALA A 205 -6.89 8.81 21.55
CA ALA A 205 -6.92 9.96 22.45
C ALA A 205 -7.63 11.17 21.84
N ALA A 206 -7.36 11.48 20.57
CA ALA A 206 -8.02 12.56 19.85
C ALA A 206 -9.51 12.28 19.61
N PHE A 207 -9.86 11.05 19.21
CA PHE A 207 -11.24 10.63 19.04
C PHE A 207 -12.02 10.70 20.36
N THR A 208 -11.41 10.34 21.49
CA THR A 208 -12.00 10.46 22.81
C THR A 208 -12.45 11.90 23.11
N GLN A 209 -11.64 12.91 22.73
CA GLN A 209 -12.03 14.31 22.90
C GLN A 209 -13.22 14.72 22.03
N VAL A 210 -13.30 14.21 20.80
CA VAL A 210 -14.43 14.45 19.89
C VAL A 210 -15.69 13.78 20.42
N ALA A 211 -15.59 12.49 20.74
CA ALA A 211 -16.71 11.69 21.20
C ALA A 211 -17.26 12.13 22.58
N ALA A 212 -16.48 12.84 23.38
CA ALA A 212 -16.97 13.48 24.62
C ALA A 212 -17.96 14.63 24.34
N ARG A 213 -17.86 15.27 23.17
CA ARG A 213 -18.74 16.38 22.76
C ARG A 213 -19.87 15.93 21.81
N HIS A 214 -19.68 14.80 21.11
CA HIS A 214 -20.58 14.28 20.09
C HIS A 214 -20.91 12.83 20.40
N GLU A 215 -22.10 12.57 20.90
CA GLU A 215 -22.52 11.23 21.34
C GLU A 215 -22.75 10.26 20.18
N ASP A 216 -22.95 10.76 18.98
CA ASP A 216 -23.16 10.01 17.74
C ASP A 216 -21.87 9.68 16.98
N ALA A 217 -20.68 10.12 17.45
CA ALA A 217 -19.41 9.80 16.83
C ALA A 217 -18.96 8.36 17.09
N TRP A 218 -18.50 7.66 16.04
CA TRP A 218 -17.96 6.30 16.08
C TRP A 218 -16.60 6.23 15.41
N LEU A 219 -15.68 5.43 15.96
CA LEU A 219 -14.39 5.12 15.35
C LEU A 219 -14.31 3.64 15.01
N HIS A 220 -14.03 3.34 13.75
CA HIS A 220 -13.74 2.00 13.28
C HIS A 220 -12.26 1.87 12.93
N LEU A 221 -11.58 0.94 13.58
CA LEU A 221 -10.21 0.54 13.30
C LEU A 221 -10.24 -0.80 12.57
N VAL A 222 -9.68 -0.89 11.36
CA VAL A 222 -9.61 -2.14 10.60
C VAL A 222 -8.17 -2.49 10.32
N GLY A 223 -7.72 -3.64 10.80
CA GLY A 223 -6.38 -4.18 10.57
C GLY A 223 -5.77 -4.89 11.76
N ASP A 224 -4.82 -5.78 11.45
CA ASP A 224 -4.08 -6.57 12.43
C ASP A 224 -3.05 -5.71 13.19
N ASN A 225 -2.82 -6.05 14.45
CA ASN A 225 -1.78 -5.41 15.25
C ASN A 225 -0.41 -6.00 14.92
N ARG A 226 0.47 -5.16 14.36
CA ARG A 226 1.86 -5.45 14.01
C ARG A 226 2.84 -4.48 14.64
N THR A 227 2.48 -3.92 15.80
CA THR A 227 3.36 -2.99 16.51
C THR A 227 4.64 -3.69 17.00
N HIS A 228 5.76 -2.98 16.88
CA HIS A 228 7.05 -3.40 17.41
C HIS A 228 7.84 -2.16 17.86
N PRO A 229 8.13 -1.98 19.17
CA PRO A 229 7.69 -2.81 20.30
C PRO A 229 6.16 -2.95 20.38
N PHE A 230 5.70 -4.06 20.97
CA PHE A 230 4.27 -4.38 21.06
C PHE A 230 3.52 -3.31 21.87
N GLU A 231 2.40 -2.84 21.30
CA GLU A 231 1.42 -1.97 21.96
C GLU A 231 0.08 -2.70 22.07
N ASP A 232 -0.48 -2.74 23.26
CA ASP A 232 -1.78 -3.35 23.49
C ASP A 232 -2.91 -2.38 23.08
N VAL A 233 -3.38 -2.52 21.85
CA VAL A 233 -4.46 -1.71 21.29
C VAL A 233 -5.78 -1.96 22.03
N THR A 234 -6.05 -3.19 22.49
CA THR A 234 -7.27 -3.52 23.25
C THR A 234 -7.27 -2.77 24.58
N ALA A 235 -6.19 -2.85 25.34
CA ALA A 235 -6.08 -2.13 26.61
C ALA A 235 -6.20 -0.61 26.43
N ARG A 236 -5.70 -0.06 25.31
CA ARG A 236 -5.86 1.36 24.99
C ARG A 236 -7.30 1.75 24.71
N ILE A 237 -8.05 0.90 24.01
CA ILE A 237 -9.48 1.12 23.75
C ILE A 237 -10.26 1.04 25.07
N GLU A 238 -10.04 -0.01 25.87
CA GLU A 238 -10.74 -0.24 27.14
C GLU A 238 -10.51 0.88 28.15
N ALA A 239 -9.32 1.48 28.15
CA ALA A 239 -9.00 2.62 29.02
C ALA A 239 -9.70 3.92 28.60
N SER A 240 -10.27 4.00 27.39
CA SER A 240 -10.98 5.20 26.94
C SER A 240 -12.37 5.29 27.57
N PRO A 241 -12.81 6.46 28.07
CA PRO A 241 -14.17 6.66 28.58
C PRO A 241 -15.25 6.46 27.52
N VAL A 242 -14.86 6.45 26.24
CA VAL A 242 -15.74 6.23 25.09
C VAL A 242 -15.50 4.88 24.40
N ALA A 243 -14.93 3.90 25.12
CA ALA A 243 -14.56 2.58 24.58
C ALA A 243 -15.66 1.90 23.76
N ARG A 244 -16.94 2.05 24.18
CA ARG A 244 -18.10 1.44 23.48
C ARG A 244 -18.34 2.01 22.08
N ARG A 245 -17.70 3.12 21.72
CA ARG A 245 -17.82 3.80 20.41
C ARG A 245 -16.55 3.66 19.57
N ILE A 246 -15.59 2.82 20.02
CA ILE A 246 -14.37 2.45 19.27
C ILE A 246 -14.47 0.96 18.95
N VAL A 247 -14.61 0.64 17.68
CA VAL A 247 -14.75 -0.75 17.20
C VAL A 247 -13.50 -1.15 16.47
N TRP A 248 -12.80 -2.18 16.97
CA TRP A 248 -11.62 -2.71 16.32
C TRP A 248 -11.89 -4.05 15.64
N HIS A 249 -11.72 -4.07 14.31
CA HIS A 249 -11.79 -5.24 13.46
C HIS A 249 -10.37 -5.67 13.10
N GLN A 250 -9.84 -6.73 13.72
CA GLN A 250 -8.51 -7.26 13.35
C GLN A 250 -8.45 -7.68 11.88
N TYR A 251 -9.57 -8.12 11.35
CA TYR A 251 -9.81 -8.45 9.95
C TYR A 251 -11.27 -8.17 9.60
N ALA A 252 -11.49 -7.57 8.46
CA ALA A 252 -12.82 -7.41 7.88
C ALA A 252 -12.85 -8.12 6.51
N PRO A 253 -13.82 -9.01 6.26
CA PRO A 253 -14.07 -9.52 4.91
C PRO A 253 -14.36 -8.36 3.94
N ASP A 254 -14.11 -8.56 2.64
CA ASP A 254 -14.24 -7.49 1.64
C ASP A 254 -15.62 -6.83 1.64
N GLU A 255 -16.68 -7.60 1.87
CA GLU A 255 -18.05 -7.09 1.96
C GLU A 255 -18.24 -6.17 3.17
N ALA A 256 -17.75 -6.58 4.35
CA ALA A 256 -17.80 -5.76 5.56
C ALA A 256 -16.93 -4.50 5.41
N LEU A 257 -15.76 -4.63 4.80
CA LEU A 257 -14.88 -3.50 4.53
C LEU A 257 -15.55 -2.49 3.58
N ARG A 258 -16.23 -2.97 2.53
CA ARG A 258 -17.01 -2.11 1.63
C ARG A 258 -18.13 -1.36 2.36
N ALA A 259 -18.86 -2.04 3.27
CA ALA A 259 -19.89 -1.40 4.08
C ALA A 259 -19.32 -0.30 4.98
N LEU A 260 -18.16 -0.54 5.60
CA LEU A 260 -17.45 0.47 6.41
C LEU A 260 -17.05 1.68 5.56
N TYR A 261 -16.50 1.49 4.37
CA TYR A 261 -16.19 2.61 3.46
C TYR A 261 -17.44 3.38 3.05
N ARG A 262 -18.56 2.71 2.70
CA ARG A 262 -19.79 3.40 2.29
C ARG A 262 -20.41 4.25 3.38
N GLN A 263 -20.27 3.84 4.63
CA GLN A 263 -20.87 4.50 5.79
C GLN A 263 -19.91 5.48 6.49
N ALA A 264 -18.63 5.49 6.11
CA ALA A 264 -17.66 6.41 6.69
C ALA A 264 -17.86 7.84 6.20
N ARG A 265 -17.85 8.78 7.14
CA ARG A 265 -17.92 10.22 6.87
C ARG A 265 -16.55 10.87 6.72
N GLY A 266 -15.55 10.27 7.36
CA GLY A 266 -14.16 10.67 7.27
C GLY A 266 -13.23 9.47 7.40
N PHE A 267 -12.06 9.59 6.79
CA PHE A 267 -10.98 8.62 6.89
C PHE A 267 -9.79 9.23 7.63
N VAL A 268 -9.10 8.44 8.44
CA VAL A 268 -7.94 8.93 9.19
C VAL A 268 -6.76 7.98 9.04
N PHE A 269 -5.57 8.54 8.75
CA PHE A 269 -4.36 7.75 8.58
C PHE A 269 -3.12 8.53 9.01
N LEU A 270 -2.75 8.38 10.28
CA LEU A 270 -1.69 9.14 10.92
C LEU A 270 -0.33 8.45 10.76
N SER A 271 0.10 8.19 9.52
CA SER A 271 1.36 7.50 9.26
C SER A 271 2.51 8.47 9.05
N GLU A 272 3.62 8.27 9.79
CA GLU A 272 4.85 9.05 9.63
C GLU A 272 5.62 8.73 8.35
N TYR A 273 5.44 7.51 7.83
CA TYR A 273 6.22 7.03 6.70
C TYR A 273 5.43 6.00 5.88
N GLU A 274 5.28 6.26 4.61
CA GLU A 274 4.72 5.35 3.61
C GLU A 274 5.52 5.47 2.30
N GLY A 275 5.39 4.47 1.43
CA GLY A 275 5.91 4.59 0.07
C GLY A 275 5.07 5.52 -0.81
N LEU A 276 3.75 5.49 -0.61
CA LEU A 276 2.76 6.35 -1.28
C LEU A 276 1.54 6.64 -0.39
N GLY A 277 1.05 5.65 0.35
CA GLY A 277 -0.21 5.77 1.11
C GLY A 277 -1.42 5.35 0.27
N LEU A 278 -1.51 4.06 -0.06
CA LEU A 278 -2.60 3.54 -0.90
C LEU A 278 -3.97 3.67 -0.23
N THR A 279 -4.07 3.37 1.07
CA THR A 279 -5.36 3.39 1.77
C THR A 279 -6.02 4.78 1.87
N PRO A 280 -5.31 5.90 2.09
CA PRO A 280 -5.87 7.22 1.90
C PRO A 280 -6.39 7.49 0.48
N LEU A 281 -5.69 7.03 -0.55
CA LEU A 281 -6.12 7.17 -1.94
C LEU A 281 -7.34 6.30 -2.26
N GLU A 282 -7.42 5.09 -1.69
CA GLU A 282 -8.63 4.25 -1.73
C GLU A 282 -9.82 4.97 -1.08
N ALA A 283 -9.62 5.61 0.07
CA ALA A 283 -10.68 6.39 0.73
C ALA A 283 -11.12 7.59 -0.13
N LEU A 284 -10.18 8.32 -0.73
CA LEU A 284 -10.51 9.40 -1.66
C LEU A 284 -11.28 8.91 -2.88
N SER A 285 -10.92 7.73 -3.43
CA SER A 285 -11.65 7.12 -4.56
C SER A 285 -13.07 6.67 -4.20
N ALA A 286 -13.32 6.42 -2.91
CA ALA A 286 -14.65 6.19 -2.35
C ALA A 286 -15.42 7.48 -2.03
N GLY A 287 -14.84 8.66 -2.30
CA GLY A 287 -15.44 9.96 -1.98
C GLY A 287 -15.32 10.37 -0.51
N ILE A 288 -14.46 9.71 0.28
CA ILE A 288 -14.30 9.95 1.70
C ILE A 288 -13.08 10.87 1.93
N PRO A 289 -13.29 12.07 2.51
CA PRO A 289 -12.20 12.98 2.81
C PRO A 289 -11.27 12.41 3.90
N SER A 290 -9.98 12.64 3.75
CA SER A 290 -8.95 12.02 4.58
C SER A 290 -8.25 13.02 5.49
N LEU A 291 -7.94 12.59 6.73
CA LEU A 291 -7.06 13.26 7.67
C LEU A 291 -5.73 12.50 7.75
N LEU A 292 -4.64 13.19 7.47
CA LEU A 292 -3.29 12.62 7.38
C LEU A 292 -2.31 13.38 8.27
N LEU A 293 -1.19 12.74 8.65
CA LEU A 293 -0.04 13.49 9.14
C LEU A 293 0.55 14.35 8.02
N ASP A 294 1.03 15.54 8.38
CA ASP A 294 1.71 16.45 7.47
C ASP A 294 3.13 15.94 7.18
N THR A 295 3.22 15.07 6.19
CA THR A 295 4.47 14.47 5.72
C THR A 295 4.65 14.71 4.22
N ALA A 296 5.90 14.69 3.75
CA ALA A 296 6.21 14.90 2.35
C ALA A 296 5.45 13.90 1.43
N VAL A 297 5.40 12.62 1.82
CA VAL A 297 4.69 11.59 1.04
C VAL A 297 3.17 11.79 1.06
N ALA A 298 2.58 12.19 2.18
CA ALA A 298 1.15 12.46 2.26
C ALA A 298 0.76 13.67 1.39
N ARG A 299 1.57 14.73 1.41
CA ARG A 299 1.42 15.89 0.52
C ARG A 299 1.58 15.52 -0.94
N GLU A 300 2.58 14.70 -1.29
CA GLU A 300 2.77 14.20 -2.65
C GLU A 300 1.56 13.39 -3.12
N SER A 301 1.06 12.47 -2.28
CA SER A 301 -0.01 11.56 -2.68
C SER A 301 -1.38 12.21 -2.76
N CYS A 302 -1.79 12.95 -1.73
CA CYS A 302 -3.17 13.45 -1.61
C CYS A 302 -3.33 14.94 -1.92
N GLY A 303 -2.24 15.75 -1.94
CA GLY A 303 -2.28 17.16 -2.30
C GLY A 303 -3.35 17.93 -1.51
N ASP A 304 -4.20 18.66 -2.20
CA ASP A 304 -5.29 19.46 -1.60
C ASP A 304 -6.54 18.62 -1.26
N ALA A 305 -6.54 17.32 -1.58
CA ALA A 305 -7.68 16.43 -1.32
C ALA A 305 -7.71 15.86 0.12
N ALA A 306 -6.76 16.24 0.98
CA ALA A 306 -6.69 15.78 2.36
C ALA A 306 -6.49 16.93 3.34
N CYS A 307 -6.90 16.69 4.60
CA CYS A 307 -6.57 17.54 5.73
C CYS A 307 -5.27 17.05 6.38
N TYR A 308 -4.42 17.96 6.86
CA TYR A 308 -3.13 17.62 7.42
C TYR A 308 -2.95 18.17 8.83
N VAL A 309 -2.34 17.36 9.69
CA VAL A 309 -2.05 17.72 11.09
C VAL A 309 -0.60 17.40 11.45
N PRO A 310 0.00 18.17 12.34
CA PRO A 310 1.36 17.88 12.81
C PRO A 310 1.38 16.63 13.70
N LEU A 311 2.51 15.92 13.67
CA LEU A 311 2.77 14.76 14.53
C LEU A 311 2.67 15.16 16.02
N GLY A 312 2.05 14.29 16.83
CA GLY A 312 1.96 14.43 18.28
C GLY A 312 0.98 15.50 18.80
N SER A 313 0.27 16.18 17.92
CA SER A 313 -0.71 17.21 18.33
C SER A 313 -2.13 16.62 18.44
N ILE A 314 -2.44 15.96 19.57
CA ILE A 314 -3.74 15.35 19.83
C ILE A 314 -4.89 16.36 19.65
N GLY A 315 -4.72 17.60 20.11
CA GLY A 315 -5.74 18.64 19.95
C GLY A 315 -5.99 19.03 18.51
N ALA A 316 -4.94 19.14 17.67
CA ALA A 316 -5.10 19.40 16.24
C ALA A 316 -5.76 18.21 15.52
N ILE A 317 -5.41 16.97 15.89
CA ILE A 317 -6.05 15.76 15.36
C ILE A 317 -7.54 15.76 15.73
N ALA A 318 -7.90 16.05 17.00
CA ALA A 318 -9.29 16.11 17.45
C ALA A 318 -10.11 17.17 16.69
N THR A 319 -9.56 18.38 16.53
CA THR A 319 -10.20 19.46 15.77
C THR A 319 -10.41 19.07 14.31
N ALA A 320 -9.43 18.42 13.69
CA ALA A 320 -9.53 17.96 12.31
C ALA A 320 -10.54 16.82 12.15
N ILE A 321 -10.61 15.87 13.09
CA ILE A 321 -11.63 14.81 13.12
C ILE A 321 -13.02 15.44 13.22
N GLU A 322 -13.24 16.37 14.15
CA GLU A 322 -14.52 17.04 14.36
C GLU A 322 -14.97 17.77 13.07
N ARG A 323 -14.02 18.45 12.40
CA ARG A 323 -14.27 19.09 11.11
C ARG A 323 -14.64 18.10 10.02
N LEU A 324 -13.98 16.96 9.93
CA LEU A 324 -14.32 15.91 8.95
C LEU A 324 -15.70 15.31 9.21
N LEU A 325 -16.09 15.12 10.47
CA LEU A 325 -17.37 14.49 10.79
C LEU A 325 -18.55 15.46 10.69
N TYR A 326 -18.37 16.74 11.04
CA TYR A 326 -19.49 17.68 11.27
C TYR A 326 -19.48 18.93 10.38
N ASP A 327 -18.42 19.22 9.62
CA ASP A 327 -18.37 20.37 8.69
C ASP A 327 -18.54 19.93 7.23
N ASP A 328 -19.79 20.04 6.72
CA ASP A 328 -20.10 19.69 5.32
C ASP A 328 -19.34 20.54 4.30
N SER A 329 -19.04 21.81 4.64
CA SER A 329 -18.32 22.71 3.73
C SER A 329 -16.87 22.25 3.56
N ALA A 330 -16.20 21.88 4.67
CA ALA A 330 -14.86 21.35 4.64
C ALA A 330 -14.79 20.05 3.84
N ARG A 331 -15.72 19.13 4.03
CA ARG A 331 -15.78 17.88 3.25
C ARG A 331 -15.96 18.13 1.76
N ARG A 332 -16.89 19.00 1.38
CA ARG A 332 -17.11 19.36 -0.04
C ARG A 332 -15.85 19.95 -0.68
N THR A 333 -15.11 20.81 0.04
CA THR A 333 -13.85 21.37 -0.44
C THR A 333 -12.82 20.31 -0.73
N LEU A 334 -12.61 19.36 0.21
CA LEU A 334 -11.66 18.26 0.03
C LEU A 334 -12.09 17.29 -1.09
N ALA A 335 -13.38 16.95 -1.14
CA ALA A 335 -13.93 16.09 -2.18
C ALA A 335 -13.81 16.68 -3.58
N ALA A 336 -13.94 18.01 -3.72
CA ALA A 336 -13.77 18.70 -5.00
C ALA A 336 -12.34 18.60 -5.56
N ALA A 337 -11.33 18.45 -4.71
CA ALA A 337 -9.93 18.26 -5.11
C ALA A 337 -9.57 16.80 -5.45
N ALA A 338 -10.39 15.84 -5.02
CA ALA A 338 -10.09 14.42 -5.18
C ALA A 338 -9.93 13.95 -6.64
N PRO A 339 -10.77 14.35 -7.63
CA PRO A 339 -10.63 13.91 -9.02
C PRO A 339 -9.28 14.26 -9.64
N ALA A 340 -8.78 15.48 -9.43
CA ALA A 340 -7.49 15.91 -9.95
C ALA A 340 -6.31 15.13 -9.30
N THR A 341 -6.44 14.80 -8.03
CA THR A 341 -5.48 13.96 -7.29
C THR A 341 -5.49 12.54 -7.84
N LEU A 342 -6.66 11.93 -7.98
CA LEU A 342 -6.81 10.52 -8.39
C LEU A 342 -6.45 10.27 -9.86
N ALA A 343 -6.57 11.27 -10.73
CA ALA A 343 -6.19 11.15 -12.15
C ALA A 343 -4.71 10.74 -12.37
N ARG A 344 -3.86 10.88 -11.36
CA ARG A 344 -2.45 10.48 -11.39
C ARG A 344 -2.24 8.99 -11.15
N TYR A 345 -3.27 8.26 -10.71
CA TYR A 345 -3.20 6.88 -10.23
C TYR A 345 -4.05 5.97 -11.11
N ASP A 346 -3.56 5.70 -12.32
CA ASP A 346 -4.26 4.93 -13.35
C ASP A 346 -3.51 3.63 -13.66
N TRP A 347 -4.22 2.49 -13.59
CA TRP A 347 -3.62 1.18 -13.81
C TRP A 347 -3.15 0.96 -15.24
N ALA A 348 -3.86 1.49 -16.25
CA ALA A 348 -3.46 1.32 -17.64
C ALA A 348 -2.15 2.08 -17.93
N THR A 349 -2.01 3.28 -17.36
CA THR A 349 -0.77 4.08 -17.40
C THR A 349 0.36 3.37 -16.66
N ALA A 350 0.12 2.90 -15.43
CA ALA A 350 1.13 2.20 -14.63
C ALA A 350 1.62 0.92 -15.34
N ALA A 351 0.73 0.17 -15.95
CA ALA A 351 1.06 -1.06 -16.68
C ALA A 351 1.86 -0.77 -17.95
N ARG A 352 1.46 0.22 -18.75
CA ARG A 352 2.18 0.66 -19.94
C ARG A 352 3.59 1.15 -19.61
N ASP A 353 3.73 2.02 -18.61
CA ASP A 353 5.01 2.62 -18.25
C ASP A 353 5.95 1.58 -17.61
N THR A 354 5.39 0.59 -16.87
CA THR A 354 6.16 -0.54 -16.35
C THR A 354 6.68 -1.43 -17.50
N LEU A 355 5.85 -1.72 -18.52
CA LEU A 355 6.31 -2.47 -19.69
C LEU A 355 7.42 -1.72 -20.45
N ALA A 356 7.25 -0.44 -20.69
CA ALA A 356 8.28 0.38 -21.34
C ALA A 356 9.62 0.35 -20.56
N LEU A 357 9.54 0.37 -19.20
CA LEU A 357 10.73 0.26 -18.36
C LEU A 357 11.39 -1.12 -18.47
N LEU A 358 10.60 -2.20 -18.59
CA LEU A 358 11.09 -3.57 -18.79
C LEU A 358 11.74 -3.74 -20.17
N GLU A 359 11.15 -3.16 -21.21
CA GLU A 359 11.70 -3.14 -22.57
C GLU A 359 13.05 -2.41 -22.62
N ALA A 360 13.14 -1.26 -21.97
CA ALA A 360 14.37 -0.46 -21.89
C ALA A 360 15.47 -1.11 -21.01
N ALA A 361 15.14 -2.13 -20.25
CA ALA A 361 16.08 -2.85 -19.40
C ALA A 361 16.68 -4.11 -20.06
N ARG A 362 16.17 -4.54 -21.19
CA ARG A 362 16.63 -5.71 -21.97
C ARG A 362 18.09 -5.69 -22.42
#